data_d6fd1989c83b4aa707c121058d34db81
#
_entry.id   d6fd1989c83b4aa707c121058d34db81
#
_cell.length_a   1.000
_cell.length_b   1.000
_cell.length_c   1.000
_cell.angle_alpha   90.00
_cell.angle_beta   90.00
_cell.angle_gamma   90.00
#
_symmetry.space_group_name_H-M   'P 1'
#
loop_
_entity.id
_entity.type
_entity.pdbx_description
1 polymer ?
#
loop_
_entity_poly.entity_id
_entity_poly.type
_entity_poly.pdbx_seq_one_letter_code
_entity_poly.pdbx_strand_id
1 'polypeptide(L)'
;MMIFFRPEQVAPNPRTISPSAFKPQQVMDDWRSMGMMDFLQVSSFEPVTRDDFKRVHNPQMVDDVLDLRRRNGFRNTDPQIAASLPYTSGSMLAAARWTLANRYPACSPTGGFHHAGFDEPEGYCTFNGLMVTAVKLLDEGLVRTVSILDCDVHEGNGTQDIIN
;
A
#
# COMPACT_ATOMS: atom_id res chain seq x y z
N MET A 1 -14.15 -12.96 6.58
CA MET A 1 -12.73 -12.58 6.32
C MET A 1 -12.49 -11.18 6.87
N MET A 2 -11.32 -10.92 7.47
CA MET A 2 -10.95 -9.59 7.98
C MET A 2 -10.46 -8.68 6.84
N ILE A 3 -10.95 -7.45 6.80
CA ILE A 3 -10.61 -6.43 5.82
C ILE A 3 -10.06 -5.22 6.57
N PHE A 4 -8.89 -4.74 6.18
CA PHE A 4 -8.30 -3.51 6.73
C PHE A 4 -8.52 -2.38 5.75
N PHE A 5 -9.51 -1.53 6.06
CA PHE A 5 -9.91 -0.40 5.22
C PHE A 5 -10.19 0.83 6.07
N ARG A 6 -9.70 1.97 5.59
CA ARG A 6 -10.02 3.32 6.09
C ARG A 6 -10.25 4.26 4.91
N PRO A 7 -11.19 5.21 4.99
CA PRO A 7 -11.41 6.19 3.93
C PRO A 7 -10.15 7.00 3.55
N GLU A 8 -9.22 7.20 4.50
CA GLU A 8 -8.00 7.96 4.27
C GLU A 8 -7.00 7.29 3.30
N GLN A 9 -7.16 5.99 3.01
CA GLN A 9 -6.35 5.33 1.96
C GLN A 9 -6.85 5.63 0.54
N VAL A 10 -7.87 6.47 0.41
CA VAL A 10 -8.47 6.87 -0.86
C VAL A 10 -8.16 8.33 -1.16
N ALA A 11 -7.72 8.61 -2.39
CA ALA A 11 -7.71 9.98 -2.90
C ALA A 11 -9.02 10.20 -3.68
N PRO A 12 -10.01 10.92 -3.13
CA PRO A 12 -11.37 10.93 -3.67
C PRO A 12 -11.51 11.65 -5.02
N ASN A 13 -10.65 12.66 -5.26
CA ASN A 13 -10.67 13.46 -6.49
C ASN A 13 -9.24 13.68 -7.01
N PRO A 14 -8.48 12.59 -7.27
CA PRO A 14 -7.08 12.73 -7.65
C PRO A 14 -6.94 13.30 -9.05
N ARG A 15 -5.96 14.17 -9.26
CA ARG A 15 -5.63 14.72 -10.56
C ARG A 15 -4.82 13.71 -11.40
N THR A 16 -5.45 12.59 -11.74
CA THR A 16 -4.86 11.51 -12.54
C THR A 16 -5.90 10.84 -13.41
N ILE A 17 -5.46 10.27 -14.53
CA ILE A 17 -6.29 9.44 -15.40
C ILE A 17 -6.45 8.01 -14.89
N SER A 18 -5.57 7.59 -13.96
CA SER A 18 -5.62 6.23 -13.41
C SER A 18 -6.64 6.17 -12.27
N PRO A 19 -7.50 5.15 -12.24
CA PRO A 19 -8.42 4.93 -11.12
C PRO A 19 -7.73 4.38 -9.86
N SER A 20 -6.44 4.02 -9.92
CA SER A 20 -5.75 3.30 -8.85
C SER A 20 -5.82 3.99 -7.48
N ALA A 21 -5.77 5.33 -7.45
CA ALA A 21 -5.87 6.09 -6.20
C ALA A 21 -7.28 6.06 -5.56
N PHE A 22 -8.30 5.68 -6.32
CA PHE A 22 -9.69 5.55 -5.88
C PHE A 22 -10.15 4.09 -5.74
N LYS A 23 -9.41 3.13 -6.31
CA LYS A 23 -9.75 1.69 -6.29
C LYS A 23 -10.13 1.13 -4.92
N PRO A 24 -9.48 1.49 -3.79
CA PRO A 24 -9.87 0.93 -2.50
C PRO A 24 -11.35 1.18 -2.16
N GLN A 25 -11.86 2.37 -2.47
CA GLN A 25 -13.29 2.68 -2.27
C GLN A 25 -14.18 1.88 -3.24
N GLN A 26 -13.79 1.80 -4.51
CA GLN A 26 -14.55 1.04 -5.52
C GLN A 26 -14.71 -0.43 -5.12
N VAL A 27 -13.64 -1.07 -4.64
CA VAL A 27 -13.69 -2.45 -4.15
C VAL A 27 -14.66 -2.60 -2.98
N MET A 28 -14.64 -1.66 -2.03
CA MET A 28 -15.57 -1.70 -0.89
C MET A 28 -17.02 -1.51 -1.33
N ASP A 29 -17.27 -0.64 -2.31
CA ASP A 29 -18.61 -0.40 -2.84
C ASP A 29 -19.12 -1.59 -3.66
N ASP A 30 -18.26 -2.22 -4.46
CA ASP A 30 -18.59 -3.43 -5.21
C ASP A 30 -18.95 -4.58 -4.26
N TRP A 31 -18.14 -4.83 -3.22
CA TRP A 31 -18.43 -5.85 -2.20
C TRP A 31 -19.75 -5.58 -1.47
N ARG A 32 -20.07 -4.32 -1.20
CA ARG A 32 -21.34 -3.93 -0.61
C ARG A 32 -22.52 -4.21 -1.58
N SER A 33 -22.37 -3.84 -2.84
CA SER A 33 -23.38 -4.07 -3.86
C SER A 33 -23.66 -5.55 -4.13
N MET A 34 -22.62 -6.39 -3.97
CA MET A 34 -22.70 -7.85 -4.11
C MET A 34 -23.24 -8.57 -2.85
N GLY A 35 -23.58 -7.84 -1.78
CA GLY A 35 -24.03 -8.45 -0.52
C GLY A 35 -22.95 -9.19 0.24
N MET A 36 -21.67 -8.94 -0.05
CA MET A 36 -20.56 -9.64 0.59
C MET A 36 -20.27 -9.17 2.02
N MET A 37 -20.79 -7.99 2.39
CA MET A 37 -20.48 -7.37 3.71
C MET A 37 -20.93 -8.20 4.89
N ASP A 38 -21.89 -9.11 4.73
CA ASP A 38 -22.32 -10.05 5.78
C ASP A 38 -21.24 -11.08 6.14
N PHE A 39 -20.28 -11.31 5.24
CA PHE A 39 -19.18 -12.27 5.38
C PHE A 39 -17.83 -11.59 5.67
N LEU A 40 -17.78 -10.26 5.68
CA LEU A 40 -16.59 -9.46 5.82
C LEU A 40 -16.64 -8.62 7.10
N GLN A 41 -15.55 -8.58 7.83
CA GLN A 41 -15.37 -7.69 8.97
C GLN A 41 -14.38 -6.61 8.59
N VAL A 42 -14.81 -5.36 8.65
CA VAL A 42 -13.94 -4.21 8.36
C VAL A 42 -13.33 -3.71 9.66
N SER A 43 -12.02 -3.56 9.68
CA SER A 43 -11.26 -3.05 10.82
C SER A 43 -10.46 -1.82 10.43
N SER A 44 -10.34 -0.89 11.38
CA SER A 44 -9.43 0.23 11.30
C SER A 44 -7.99 -0.20 11.61
N PHE A 45 -7.01 0.65 11.30
CA PHE A 45 -5.59 0.42 11.52
C PHE A 45 -4.84 1.76 11.61
N GLU A 46 -3.58 1.70 12.08
CA GLU A 46 -2.69 2.86 12.08
C GLU A 46 -1.92 2.95 10.76
N PRO A 47 -1.72 4.16 10.20
CA PRO A 47 -0.90 4.36 9.02
C PRO A 47 0.57 4.01 9.34
N VAL A 48 1.34 3.67 8.30
CA VAL A 48 2.79 3.60 8.43
C VAL A 48 3.38 5.01 8.54
N THR A 49 4.55 5.12 9.13
CA THR A 49 5.24 6.38 9.29
C THR A 49 6.12 6.71 8.09
N ARG A 50 6.58 7.96 7.99
CA ARG A 50 7.60 8.38 7.03
C ARG A 50 8.89 7.57 7.19
N ASP A 51 9.28 7.24 8.40
CA ASP A 51 10.48 6.46 8.68
C ASP A 51 10.33 4.99 8.25
N ASP A 52 9.13 4.43 8.29
CA ASP A 52 8.87 3.09 7.75
C ASP A 52 9.11 3.05 6.23
N PHE A 53 8.73 4.10 5.49
CA PHE A 53 9.04 4.22 4.06
C PHE A 53 10.54 4.35 3.80
N LYS A 54 11.27 5.14 4.61
CA LYS A 54 12.72 5.36 4.48
C LYS A 54 13.58 4.11 4.73
N ARG A 55 13.01 3.08 5.32
CA ARG A 55 13.68 1.78 5.47
C ARG A 55 13.74 0.99 4.16
N VAL A 56 12.90 1.34 3.22
CA VAL A 56 12.68 0.60 1.97
C VAL A 56 13.08 1.42 0.75
N HIS A 57 12.93 2.73 0.84
CA HIS A 57 13.15 3.67 -0.25
C HIS A 57 14.23 4.68 0.10
N ASN A 58 14.78 5.35 -0.92
CA ASN A 58 15.68 6.49 -0.74
C ASN A 58 15.04 7.53 0.19
N PRO A 59 15.67 7.89 1.33
CA PRO A 59 15.10 8.82 2.29
C PRO A 59 14.74 10.19 1.72
N GLN A 60 15.57 10.71 0.81
CA GLN A 60 15.30 12.00 0.17
C GLN A 60 14.09 11.92 -0.76
N MET A 61 13.96 10.82 -1.52
CA MET A 61 12.79 10.58 -2.38
C MET A 61 11.51 10.53 -1.55
N VAL A 62 11.52 9.84 -0.41
CA VAL A 62 10.36 9.76 0.50
C VAL A 62 9.96 11.16 0.98
N ASP A 63 10.93 11.95 1.46
CA ASP A 63 10.67 13.32 1.92
C ASP A 63 10.12 14.21 0.80
N ASP A 64 10.73 14.16 -0.37
CA ASP A 64 10.35 15.02 -1.50
C ASP A 64 8.96 14.68 -2.04
N VAL A 65 8.59 13.40 -2.09
CA VAL A 65 7.24 12.98 -2.52
C VAL A 65 6.18 13.40 -1.50
N LEU A 66 6.40 13.12 -0.21
CA LEU A 66 5.43 13.44 0.84
C LEU A 66 5.28 14.95 1.08
N ASP A 67 6.34 15.72 0.81
CA ASP A 67 6.35 17.19 0.89
C ASP A 67 5.98 17.86 -0.45
N LEU A 68 5.53 17.09 -1.44
CA LEU A 68 5.06 17.56 -2.76
C LEU A 68 6.15 18.25 -3.60
N ARG A 69 7.43 18.00 -3.32
CA ARG A 69 8.57 18.52 -4.08
C ARG A 69 8.97 17.64 -5.27
N ARG A 70 8.65 16.33 -5.21
CA ARG A 70 8.88 15.34 -6.26
C ARG A 70 7.55 14.73 -6.71
N ARG A 71 7.43 14.40 -7.98
CA ARG A 71 6.26 13.70 -8.53
C ARG A 71 6.15 12.30 -7.94
N ASN A 72 4.93 11.92 -7.57
CA ASN A 72 4.56 10.57 -7.12
C ASN A 72 4.43 9.59 -8.31
N GLY A 73 4.13 8.34 -8.06
CA GLY A 73 3.94 7.31 -9.09
C GLY A 73 2.83 7.60 -10.13
N PHE A 74 1.94 8.55 -9.83
CA PHE A 74 0.93 9.07 -10.75
C PHE A 74 1.45 10.24 -11.60
N ARG A 75 2.75 10.54 -11.55
CA ARG A 75 3.45 11.61 -12.26
C ARG A 75 2.97 13.03 -11.92
N ASN A 76 2.44 13.22 -10.73
CA ASN A 76 1.97 14.50 -10.22
C ASN A 76 2.40 14.73 -8.76
N THR A 77 2.02 15.88 -8.21
CA THR A 77 2.23 16.25 -6.80
C THR A 77 0.89 16.50 -6.10
N ASP A 78 -0.09 15.62 -6.35
CA ASP A 78 -1.42 15.76 -5.78
C ASP A 78 -1.37 15.49 -4.26
N PRO A 79 -1.78 16.45 -3.42
CA PRO A 79 -1.75 16.29 -1.97
C PRO A 79 -2.69 15.20 -1.45
N GLN A 80 -3.79 14.89 -2.15
CA GLN A 80 -4.69 13.82 -1.76
C GLN A 80 -4.03 12.45 -1.94
N ILE A 81 -3.28 12.27 -3.04
CA ILE A 81 -2.50 11.05 -3.25
C ILE A 81 -1.43 10.93 -2.17
N ALA A 82 -0.62 11.99 -1.95
CA ALA A 82 0.42 11.95 -0.94
C ALA A 82 -0.13 11.61 0.47
N ALA A 83 -1.27 12.22 0.85
CA ALA A 83 -1.92 11.95 2.13
C ALA A 83 -2.44 10.50 2.28
N SER A 84 -2.79 9.83 1.18
CA SER A 84 -3.31 8.45 1.22
C SER A 84 -2.21 7.39 1.35
N LEU A 85 -0.97 7.68 0.95
CA LEU A 85 0.12 6.70 0.89
C LEU A 85 0.44 6.00 2.22
N PRO A 86 0.50 6.70 3.38
CA PRO A 86 0.71 6.04 4.67
C PRO A 86 -0.39 5.02 5.02
N TYR A 87 -1.62 5.31 4.60
CA TYR A 87 -2.76 4.45 4.86
C TYR A 87 -2.83 3.25 3.93
N THR A 88 -2.47 3.39 2.65
CA THR A 88 -2.42 2.24 1.73
C THR A 88 -1.43 1.20 2.20
N SER A 89 -0.22 1.60 2.57
CA SER A 89 0.80 0.69 3.11
C SER A 89 0.47 0.21 4.53
N GLY A 90 -0.13 1.06 5.36
CA GLY A 90 -0.60 0.70 6.70
C GLY A 90 -1.68 -0.38 6.70
N SER A 91 -2.60 -0.33 5.74
CA SER A 91 -3.61 -1.38 5.51
C SER A 91 -2.97 -2.75 5.25
N MET A 92 -1.96 -2.81 4.38
CA MET A 92 -1.23 -4.04 4.09
C MET A 92 -0.50 -4.58 5.32
N LEU A 93 0.21 -3.72 6.05
CA LEU A 93 0.92 -4.11 7.28
C LEU A 93 -0.05 -4.63 8.34
N ALA A 94 -1.19 -3.97 8.53
CA ALA A 94 -2.21 -4.40 9.49
C ALA A 94 -2.81 -5.76 9.12
N ALA A 95 -3.10 -5.99 7.84
CA ALA A 95 -3.60 -7.27 7.34
C ALA A 95 -2.57 -8.40 7.60
N ALA A 96 -1.30 -8.15 7.33
CA ALA A 96 -0.23 -9.11 7.55
C ALA A 96 -0.05 -9.45 9.05
N ARG A 97 -0.02 -8.45 9.93
CA ARG A 97 0.08 -8.65 11.40
C ARG A 97 -1.12 -9.43 11.94
N TRP A 98 -2.32 -9.09 11.50
CA TRP A 98 -3.53 -9.79 11.91
C TRP A 98 -3.50 -11.25 11.48
N THR A 99 -3.08 -11.51 10.23
CA THR A 99 -2.94 -12.88 9.70
C THR A 99 -1.95 -13.71 10.53
N LEU A 100 -0.81 -13.13 10.90
CA LEU A 100 0.17 -13.81 11.76
C LEU A 100 -0.39 -14.15 13.13
N ALA A 101 -1.12 -13.21 13.74
CA ALA A 101 -1.70 -13.40 15.09
C ALA A 101 -2.86 -14.40 15.10
N ASN A 102 -3.70 -14.42 14.07
CA ASN A 102 -4.94 -15.18 14.03
C ASN A 102 -4.85 -16.46 13.19
N ARG A 103 -3.78 -16.67 12.44
CA ARG A 103 -3.60 -17.81 11.53
C ARG A 103 -4.72 -17.95 10.49
N TYR A 104 -5.26 -16.82 10.05
CA TYR A 104 -6.36 -16.76 9.08
C TYR A 104 -6.11 -15.63 8.07
N PRO A 105 -6.52 -15.77 6.80
CA PRO A 105 -6.31 -14.74 5.79
C PRO A 105 -6.99 -13.42 6.14
N ALA A 106 -6.31 -12.31 5.84
CA ALA A 106 -6.86 -10.97 5.86
C ALA A 106 -6.62 -10.28 4.50
N CYS A 107 -7.37 -9.24 4.23
CA CYS A 107 -7.30 -8.50 2.98
C CYS A 107 -7.07 -7.01 3.24
N SER A 108 -6.30 -6.40 2.34
CA SER A 108 -6.04 -4.97 2.26
C SER A 108 -6.43 -4.51 0.85
N PRO A 109 -7.63 -3.92 0.66
CA PRO A 109 -8.02 -3.35 -0.61
C PRO A 109 -7.24 -2.07 -0.85
N THR A 110 -6.20 -2.14 -1.67
CA THR A 110 -5.37 -0.98 -2.03
C THR A 110 -5.12 -0.90 -3.52
N GLY A 111 -4.44 0.18 -3.95
CA GLY A 111 -3.82 0.25 -5.28
C GLY A 111 -2.54 -0.60 -5.33
N GLY A 112 -1.92 -0.66 -6.53
CA GLY A 112 -0.69 -1.42 -6.73
C GLY A 112 0.53 -0.82 -6.03
N PHE A 113 1.55 -1.65 -5.77
CA PHE A 113 2.79 -1.29 -5.11
C PHE A 113 4.04 -1.63 -5.92
N HIS A 114 3.98 -2.64 -6.78
CA HIS A 114 5.11 -3.42 -7.26
C HIS A 114 6.03 -2.69 -8.25
N HIS A 115 5.56 -1.59 -8.86
CA HIS A 115 6.41 -0.77 -9.72
C HIS A 115 7.24 0.28 -8.96
N ALA A 116 6.94 0.55 -7.68
CA ALA A 116 7.73 1.49 -6.88
C ALA A 116 9.07 0.87 -6.50
N GLY A 117 10.17 1.38 -7.10
CA GLY A 117 11.54 1.00 -6.81
C GLY A 117 12.14 1.76 -5.64
N PHE A 118 13.44 1.54 -5.37
CA PHE A 118 14.15 2.18 -4.26
C PHE A 118 14.13 3.72 -4.37
N ASP A 119 14.36 4.27 -5.55
CA ASP A 119 14.42 5.73 -5.78
C ASP A 119 13.47 6.21 -6.88
N GLU A 120 12.63 5.36 -7.45
CA GLU A 120 11.77 5.72 -8.58
C GLU A 120 10.31 5.30 -8.34
N PRO A 121 9.40 6.30 -8.09
CA PRO A 121 7.95 6.08 -8.13
C PRO A 121 7.49 5.90 -9.57
N GLU A 122 6.89 4.76 -9.91
CA GLU A 122 6.52 4.42 -11.28
C GLU A 122 5.19 3.65 -11.36
N GLY A 123 4.59 3.57 -12.54
CA GLY A 123 3.45 2.68 -12.83
C GLY A 123 2.24 2.87 -11.90
N TYR A 124 1.97 4.12 -11.50
CA TYR A 124 0.94 4.46 -10.50
C TYR A 124 1.21 3.90 -9.09
N CYS A 125 2.41 3.35 -8.86
CA CYS A 125 2.92 2.94 -7.56
C CYS A 125 3.88 4.00 -7.04
N THR A 126 3.65 4.51 -5.84
CA THR A 126 4.50 5.58 -5.27
C THR A 126 5.49 5.03 -4.27
N PHE A 127 5.03 4.25 -3.30
CA PHE A 127 5.85 3.50 -2.36
C PHE A 127 5.47 2.03 -2.40
N ASN A 128 6.45 1.16 -2.20
CA ASN A 128 6.26 -0.28 -2.24
C ASN A 128 5.77 -0.82 -0.90
N GLY A 129 4.45 -0.83 -0.70
CA GLY A 129 3.83 -1.32 0.53
C GLY A 129 4.07 -2.81 0.81
N LEU A 130 4.37 -3.63 -0.22
CA LEU A 130 4.78 -5.04 -0.05
C LEU A 130 6.10 -5.10 0.68
N MET A 131 7.10 -4.33 0.22
CA MET A 131 8.43 -4.28 0.82
C MET A 131 8.43 -3.59 2.19
N VAL A 132 7.66 -2.49 2.36
CA VAL A 132 7.46 -1.87 3.67
C VAL A 132 6.92 -2.88 4.69
N THR A 133 5.91 -3.66 4.29
CA THR A 133 5.35 -4.70 5.14
C THR A 133 6.36 -5.79 5.46
N ALA A 134 7.07 -6.30 4.44
CA ALA A 134 8.05 -7.37 4.61
C ALA A 134 9.18 -6.96 5.57
N VAL A 135 9.80 -5.79 5.33
CA VAL A 135 10.89 -5.27 6.16
C VAL A 135 10.42 -5.02 7.59
N LYS A 136 9.22 -4.43 7.77
CA LYS A 136 8.67 -4.17 9.10
C LYS A 136 8.45 -5.45 9.91
N LEU A 137 7.89 -6.49 9.30
CA LEU A 137 7.67 -7.78 9.97
C LEU A 137 8.98 -8.49 10.35
N LEU A 138 10.01 -8.39 9.50
CA LEU A 138 11.35 -8.92 9.75
C LEU A 138 12.02 -8.16 10.92
N ASP A 139 11.98 -6.83 10.92
CA ASP A 139 12.56 -5.98 11.96
C ASP A 139 11.93 -6.18 13.33
N GLU A 140 10.62 -6.42 13.36
CA GLU A 140 9.87 -6.72 14.57
C GLU A 140 10.10 -8.16 15.08
N GLY A 141 10.84 -8.96 14.33
CA GLY A 141 11.10 -10.37 14.65
C GLY A 141 9.85 -11.26 14.60
N LEU A 142 8.79 -10.79 13.96
CA LEU A 142 7.53 -11.53 13.82
C LEU A 142 7.65 -12.69 12.82
N VAL A 143 8.53 -12.56 11.86
CA VAL A 143 8.83 -13.58 10.85
C VAL A 143 10.33 -13.66 10.58
N ARG A 144 10.79 -14.78 10.01
CA ARG A 144 12.18 -14.95 9.56
C ARG A 144 12.34 -14.81 8.05
N THR A 145 11.25 -15.01 7.33
CA THR A 145 11.20 -14.93 5.86
C THR A 145 9.84 -14.42 5.44
N VAL A 146 9.80 -13.69 4.33
CA VAL A 146 8.58 -13.25 3.66
C VAL A 146 8.67 -13.70 2.21
N SER A 147 7.58 -14.24 1.68
CA SER A 147 7.43 -14.53 0.25
C SER A 147 6.34 -13.66 -0.32
N ILE A 148 6.59 -13.05 -1.46
CA ILE A 148 5.61 -12.26 -2.20
C ILE A 148 5.22 -13.06 -3.44
N LEU A 149 3.95 -13.43 -3.55
CA LEU A 149 3.36 -13.97 -4.78
C LEU A 149 2.61 -12.84 -5.48
N ASP A 150 3.15 -12.37 -6.57
CA ASP A 150 2.54 -11.34 -7.40
C ASP A 150 1.81 -12.00 -8.57
N CYS A 151 0.52 -11.73 -8.69
CA CYS A 151 -0.34 -12.27 -9.76
C CYS A 151 -0.73 -11.19 -10.77
N ASP A 152 -0.11 -10.01 -10.73
CA ASP A 152 -0.28 -8.98 -11.76
C ASP A 152 0.39 -9.42 -13.07
N VAL A 153 -0.14 -8.95 -14.21
CA VAL A 153 0.38 -9.28 -15.53
C VAL A 153 1.70 -8.55 -15.83
N HIS A 154 1.94 -7.41 -15.16
CA HIS A 154 3.16 -6.64 -15.33
C HIS A 154 4.28 -7.21 -14.44
N GLU A 155 5.50 -7.02 -14.86
CA GLU A 155 6.68 -7.33 -14.06
C GLU A 155 6.71 -6.48 -12.78
N GLY A 156 6.97 -7.11 -11.64
CA GLY A 156 7.18 -6.44 -10.36
C GLY A 156 8.56 -5.80 -10.23
N ASN A 157 8.95 -4.99 -11.23
CA ASN A 157 10.28 -4.41 -11.38
C ASN A 157 10.73 -3.60 -10.15
N GLY A 158 9.82 -2.82 -9.55
CA GLY A 158 10.16 -2.04 -8.35
C GLY A 158 10.39 -2.90 -7.12
N THR A 159 9.62 -3.97 -6.96
CA THR A 159 9.87 -4.95 -5.88
C THR A 159 11.22 -5.62 -6.05
N GLN A 160 11.57 -6.01 -7.28
CA GLN A 160 12.87 -6.61 -7.59
C GLN A 160 14.03 -5.65 -7.35
N ASP A 161 13.88 -4.37 -7.73
CA ASP A 161 14.88 -3.31 -7.51
C ASP A 161 15.23 -3.13 -6.03
N ILE A 162 14.23 -3.24 -5.14
CA ILE A 162 14.44 -3.08 -3.70
C ILE A 162 15.08 -4.33 -3.07
N ILE A 163 14.83 -5.53 -3.60
CA ILE A 163 15.37 -6.78 -3.06
C ILE A 163 16.86 -6.96 -3.40
N ASN A 164 17.34 -6.43 -4.53
CA ASN A 164 18.70 -6.56 -5.02
C ASN A 164 19.64 -5.53 -4.39
#